data_320ddbc5031b1b77044c8fccacccbc0d
#
_entry.id   320ddbc5031b1b77044c8fccacccbc0d
#
_cell.length_a   1.000
_cell.length_b   1.000
_cell.length_c   1.000
_cell.angle_alpha   90.00
_cell.angle_beta   90.00
_cell.angle_gamma   90.00
#
_symmetry.space_group_name_H-M   'P 1'
#
loop_
_entity.id
_entity.type
_entity.pdbx_description
1 polymer ?
#
loop_
_entity_poly.entity_id
_entity_poly.type
_entity_poly.pdbx_seq_one_letter_code
_entity_poly.pdbx_strand_id
1 'polypeptide(L)'
;LHMIPYVQQKRYDVDDLIQDCKKLFRICQVDYISILGGEPLTNRQLYRLIDFISSCSHIRDGKLITNGTIMPDNRLIHSLIRLNGKLDVRIDSYPGSEEKAARFFQIMQENGIRSTLLHHEVFEEMRWKWLGGQKQKLLEPRTSQAVYTHCALKGCYTLADGEFTVCPR
;
A
#
# COMPACT_ATOMS: atom_id res chain seq x y z
N LEU A 1 11.14 -3.38 8.51
CA LEU A 1 11.96 -2.82 7.44
C LEU A 1 11.94 -1.30 7.55
N HIS A 2 13.06 -0.70 7.90
CA HIS A 2 13.22 0.75 7.97
C HIS A 2 13.51 1.29 6.56
N MET A 3 12.51 1.31 5.69
CA MET A 3 12.69 1.86 4.35
C MET A 3 12.95 3.38 4.38
N ILE A 4 12.44 4.06 5.39
CA ILE A 4 12.66 5.50 5.60
C ILE A 4 13.10 5.69 7.06
N PRO A 5 14.41 5.68 7.34
CA PRO A 5 14.93 5.70 8.72
C PRO A 5 14.66 7.01 9.47
N TYR A 6 14.17 8.05 8.80
CA TYR A 6 13.92 9.37 9.39
C TYR A 6 12.46 9.63 9.72
N VAL A 7 11.56 8.73 9.33
CA VAL A 7 10.12 8.89 9.62
C VAL A 7 9.77 8.05 10.84
N GLN A 8 9.21 8.68 11.84
CA GLN A 8 8.67 7.95 12.99
C GLN A 8 7.58 7.00 12.49
N GLN A 9 7.69 5.73 12.90
CA GLN A 9 6.65 4.76 12.61
C GLN A 9 5.36 5.21 13.28
N LYS A 10 4.36 5.52 12.48
CA LYS A 10 3.04 5.89 12.96
C LYS A 10 2.07 4.74 12.70
N ARG A 11 1.25 4.45 13.69
CA ARG A 11 0.07 3.60 13.51
C ARG A 11 -1.10 4.50 13.19
N TYR A 12 -1.69 4.30 12.05
CA TYR A 12 -2.90 5.01 11.65
C TYR A 12 -4.12 4.34 12.27
N ASP A 13 -5.00 5.15 12.83
CA ASP A 13 -6.33 4.70 13.21
C ASP A 13 -7.15 4.44 11.95
N VAL A 14 -7.85 3.31 11.91
CA VAL A 14 -8.64 2.93 10.73
C VAL A 14 -9.86 3.84 10.57
N ASP A 15 -10.44 4.32 11.66
CA ASP A 15 -11.58 5.22 11.59
C ASP A 15 -11.18 6.58 11.02
N ASP A 16 -9.99 7.08 11.37
CA ASP A 16 -9.44 8.31 10.80
C ASP A 16 -9.21 8.14 9.29
N LEU A 17 -8.59 7.04 8.87
CA LEU A 17 -8.39 6.74 7.45
C LEU A 17 -9.72 6.67 6.67
N ILE A 18 -10.74 6.03 7.24
CA ILE A 18 -12.07 5.95 6.63
C ILE A 18 -12.70 7.34 6.54
N GLN A 19 -12.58 8.19 7.55
CA GLN A 19 -13.09 9.56 7.50
C GLN A 19 -12.36 10.41 6.46
N ASP A 20 -11.08 10.27 6.35
CA ASP A 20 -10.28 10.98 5.33
C ASP A 20 -10.66 10.53 3.91
N CYS A 21 -10.85 9.23 3.70
CA CYS A 21 -11.39 8.71 2.45
C CYS A 21 -12.78 9.31 2.14
N LYS A 22 -13.67 9.35 3.13
CA LYS A 22 -15.02 9.94 2.94
C LYS A 22 -14.97 11.42 2.58
N LYS A 23 -14.04 12.20 3.16
CA LYS A 23 -13.83 13.61 2.79
C LYS A 23 -13.33 13.73 1.35
N LEU A 24 -12.33 12.93 0.99
CA LEU A 24 -11.76 12.92 -0.36
C LEU A 24 -12.82 12.58 -1.41
N PHE A 25 -13.63 11.56 -1.18
CA PHE A 25 -14.65 11.09 -2.13
C PHE A 25 -15.84 12.04 -2.32
N ARG A 26 -15.95 13.09 -1.50
CA ARG A 26 -16.91 14.18 -1.76
C ARG A 26 -16.49 15.08 -2.92
N ILE A 27 -15.21 15.09 -3.25
CA ILE A 27 -14.63 16.02 -4.24
C ILE A 27 -14.01 15.32 -5.44
N CYS A 28 -13.75 14.01 -5.35
CA CYS A 28 -13.19 13.25 -6.47
C CYS A 28 -13.63 11.78 -6.46
N GLN A 29 -13.48 11.13 -7.59
CA GLN A 29 -13.50 9.67 -7.73
C GLN A 29 -12.07 9.16 -7.76
N VAL A 30 -11.86 7.95 -7.25
CA VAL A 30 -10.57 7.28 -7.22
C VAL A 30 -10.66 6.02 -8.04
N ASP A 31 -10.05 6.00 -9.20
CA ASP A 31 -10.07 4.84 -10.07
C ASP A 31 -9.34 3.65 -9.45
N TYR A 32 -8.22 3.93 -8.80
CA TYR A 32 -7.34 2.90 -8.25
C TYR A 32 -6.80 3.30 -6.89
N ILE A 33 -6.84 2.38 -5.92
CA ILE A 33 -6.29 2.57 -4.58
C ILE A 33 -5.23 1.52 -4.26
N SER A 34 -4.13 1.92 -3.64
CA SER A 34 -3.16 1.00 -3.06
C SER A 34 -3.16 1.13 -1.55
N ILE A 35 -3.44 0.04 -0.85
CA ILE A 35 -3.26 -0.05 0.59
C ILE A 35 -1.87 -0.60 0.84
N LEU A 36 -1.02 0.27 1.34
CA LEU A 36 0.37 -0.07 1.65
C LEU A 36 0.82 0.70 2.90
N GLY A 37 2.01 0.42 3.34
CA GLY A 37 2.61 1.08 4.49
C GLY A 37 3.98 0.46 4.73
N GLY A 38 4.46 0.40 5.95
CA GLY A 38 5.56 -0.50 6.29
C GLY A 38 5.13 -1.95 6.11
N GLU A 39 4.12 -2.36 6.87
CA GLU A 39 3.38 -3.62 6.69
C GLU A 39 1.94 -3.40 7.15
N PRO A 40 0.95 -3.39 6.24
CA PRO A 40 -0.43 -3.07 6.60
C PRO A 40 -1.06 -4.07 7.57
N LEU A 41 -0.66 -5.33 7.56
CA LEU A 41 -1.20 -6.36 8.47
C LEU A 41 -0.76 -6.18 9.93
N THR A 42 0.16 -5.26 10.22
CA THR A 42 0.42 -4.85 11.62
C THR A 42 -0.78 -4.14 12.25
N ASN A 43 -1.67 -3.58 11.42
CA ASN A 43 -2.92 -3.00 11.87
C ASN A 43 -4.01 -4.08 11.93
N ARG A 44 -4.32 -4.55 13.13
CA ARG A 44 -5.32 -5.61 13.34
C ARG A 44 -6.75 -5.21 12.96
N GLN A 45 -7.01 -3.93 12.70
CA GLN A 45 -8.31 -3.43 12.26
C GLN A 45 -8.37 -3.21 10.74
N LEU A 46 -7.34 -3.63 10.00
CA LEU A 46 -7.26 -3.50 8.55
C LEU A 46 -8.53 -4.01 7.85
N TYR A 47 -9.14 -5.09 8.35
CA TYR A 47 -10.38 -5.65 7.80
C TYR A 47 -11.51 -4.60 7.72
N ARG A 48 -11.59 -3.63 8.65
CA ARG A 48 -12.60 -2.56 8.62
C ARG A 48 -12.39 -1.60 7.45
N LEU A 49 -11.12 -1.27 7.13
CA LEU A 49 -10.80 -0.47 5.96
C LEU A 49 -11.16 -1.23 4.67
N ILE A 50 -10.86 -2.53 4.62
CA ILE A 50 -11.22 -3.41 3.50
C ILE A 50 -12.74 -3.46 3.33
N ASP A 51 -13.50 -3.62 4.40
CA ASP A 51 -14.98 -3.61 4.38
C ASP A 51 -15.54 -2.27 3.87
N PHE A 52 -14.96 -1.16 4.32
CA PHE A 52 -15.34 0.16 3.81
C PHE A 52 -15.08 0.29 2.30
N ILE A 53 -13.90 -0.13 1.83
CA ILE A 53 -13.55 -0.10 0.40
C ILE A 53 -14.50 -0.98 -0.41
N SER A 54 -14.89 -2.15 0.12
CA SER A 54 -15.83 -3.04 -0.57
C SER A 54 -17.18 -2.38 -0.84
N SER A 55 -17.67 -1.58 0.10
CA SER A 55 -18.95 -0.87 0.00
C SER A 55 -18.87 0.45 -0.76
N CYS A 56 -17.67 0.93 -1.08
CA CYS A 56 -17.47 2.25 -1.66
C CYS A 56 -17.53 2.22 -3.20
N SER A 57 -18.51 2.89 -3.80
CA SER A 57 -18.66 2.99 -5.27
C SER A 57 -17.64 3.93 -5.93
N HIS A 58 -16.98 4.79 -5.15
CA HIS A 58 -15.97 5.74 -5.65
C HIS A 58 -14.63 5.09 -6.00
N ILE A 59 -14.42 3.85 -5.57
CA ILE A 59 -13.21 3.07 -5.85
C ILE A 59 -13.59 1.96 -6.82
N ARG A 60 -12.92 1.92 -7.98
CA ARG A 60 -13.18 0.91 -9.00
C ARG A 60 -12.31 -0.32 -8.81
N ASP A 61 -11.05 -0.11 -8.50
CA ASP A 61 -10.05 -1.17 -8.41
C ASP A 61 -8.96 -0.80 -7.38
N GLY A 62 -8.18 -1.78 -6.97
CA GLY A 62 -7.09 -1.51 -6.05
C GLY A 62 -6.21 -2.70 -5.72
N LYS A 63 -5.32 -2.47 -4.77
CA LYS A 63 -4.35 -3.48 -4.34
C LYS A 63 -4.03 -3.35 -2.85
N LEU A 64 -4.05 -4.48 -2.15
CA LEU A 64 -3.40 -4.62 -0.85
C LEU A 64 -1.99 -5.16 -1.07
N ILE A 65 -0.98 -4.44 -0.59
CA ILE A 65 0.43 -4.82 -0.74
C ILE A 65 0.98 -5.20 0.63
N THR A 66 1.46 -6.43 0.76
CA THR A 66 2.02 -6.98 2.00
C THR A 66 3.33 -7.71 1.74
N ASN A 67 4.20 -7.80 2.73
CA ASN A 67 5.39 -8.65 2.66
C ASN A 67 5.10 -10.14 3.02
N GLY A 68 3.86 -10.47 3.36
CA GLY A 68 3.44 -11.84 3.66
C GLY A 68 4.02 -12.42 4.94
N THR A 69 4.69 -11.63 5.80
CA THR A 69 5.31 -12.17 7.02
C THR A 69 4.32 -12.32 8.19
N ILE A 70 3.19 -11.62 8.13
CA ILE A 70 2.10 -11.69 9.11
C ILE A 70 0.93 -12.41 8.46
N MET A 71 0.52 -13.55 9.03
CA MET A 71 -0.61 -14.30 8.50
C MET A 71 -1.93 -13.54 8.69
N PRO A 72 -2.82 -13.58 7.69
CA PRO A 72 -4.14 -12.96 7.78
C PRO A 72 -5.00 -13.70 8.81
N ASP A 73 -5.75 -12.97 9.59
CA ASP A 73 -6.78 -13.57 10.43
C ASP A 73 -8.08 -13.83 9.64
N ASN A 74 -8.99 -14.60 10.22
CA ASN A 74 -10.26 -14.95 9.57
C ASN A 74 -11.11 -13.72 9.21
N ARG A 75 -11.02 -12.62 9.95
CA ARG A 75 -11.77 -11.39 9.67
C ARG A 75 -11.27 -10.75 8.38
N LEU A 76 -9.95 -10.64 8.25
CA LEU A 76 -9.35 -10.10 7.04
C LEU A 76 -9.65 -10.97 5.82
N ILE A 77 -9.55 -12.31 5.96
CA ILE A 77 -9.91 -13.24 4.88
C ILE A 77 -11.36 -13.04 4.46
N HIS A 78 -12.32 -13.00 5.38
CA HIS A 78 -13.72 -12.78 5.08
C HIS A 78 -13.97 -11.43 4.40
N SER A 79 -13.27 -10.38 4.80
CA SER A 79 -13.37 -9.06 4.18
C SER A 79 -12.84 -9.06 2.75
N LEU A 80 -11.72 -9.74 2.50
CA LEU A 80 -11.14 -9.87 1.16
C LEU A 80 -12.02 -10.70 0.23
N ILE A 81 -12.65 -11.77 0.72
CA ILE A 81 -13.62 -12.56 -0.07
C ILE A 81 -14.81 -11.68 -0.50
N ARG A 82 -15.34 -10.83 0.39
CA ARG A 82 -16.46 -9.93 0.08
C ARG A 82 -16.13 -8.88 -0.98
N LEU A 83 -14.87 -8.54 -1.16
CA LEU A 83 -14.42 -7.59 -2.20
C LEU A 83 -14.62 -8.12 -3.63
N ASN A 84 -14.80 -9.43 -3.78
CA ASN A 84 -15.11 -10.08 -5.07
C ASN A 84 -14.27 -9.56 -6.26
N GLY A 85 -12.95 -9.52 -6.07
CA GLY A 85 -12.01 -9.13 -7.11
C GLY A 85 -11.81 -7.63 -7.32
N LYS A 86 -12.43 -6.76 -6.50
CA LYS A 86 -12.17 -5.32 -6.53
C LYS A 86 -10.76 -4.96 -6.03
N LEU A 87 -10.22 -5.73 -5.08
CA LEU A 87 -8.84 -5.62 -4.65
C LEU A 87 -8.06 -6.88 -4.98
N ASP A 88 -6.88 -6.71 -5.58
CA ASP A 88 -5.85 -7.74 -5.63
C ASP A 88 -5.00 -7.72 -4.38
N VAL A 89 -4.52 -8.89 -3.96
CA VAL A 89 -3.50 -8.99 -2.92
C VAL A 89 -2.15 -9.26 -3.56
N ARG A 90 -1.25 -8.31 -3.46
CA ARG A 90 0.13 -8.48 -3.88
C ARG A 90 0.98 -8.82 -2.67
N ILE A 91 1.71 -9.93 -2.77
CA ILE A 91 2.62 -10.41 -1.74
C ILE A 91 4.05 -10.20 -2.25
N ASP A 92 4.79 -9.31 -1.60
CA ASP A 92 6.19 -9.04 -1.93
C ASP A 92 7.09 -9.91 -1.03
N SER A 93 7.63 -10.99 -1.60
CA SER A 93 8.54 -11.91 -0.92
C SER A 93 9.96 -11.38 -0.96
N TYR A 94 10.57 -11.24 0.19
CA TYR A 94 11.95 -10.78 0.36
C TYR A 94 12.86 -11.90 0.87
N PRO A 95 14.18 -11.82 0.65
CA PRO A 95 15.13 -12.79 1.18
C PRO A 95 14.94 -13.03 2.68
N GLY A 96 14.79 -14.30 3.06
CA GLY A 96 14.54 -14.74 4.43
C GLY A 96 13.07 -14.72 4.87
N SER A 97 12.14 -14.37 3.99
CA SER A 97 10.69 -14.42 4.27
C SER A 97 9.90 -15.27 3.28
N GLU A 98 10.58 -15.98 2.39
CA GLU A 98 10.00 -16.67 1.24
C GLU A 98 8.95 -17.71 1.66
N GLU A 99 9.26 -18.52 2.67
CA GLU A 99 8.36 -19.56 3.17
C GLU A 99 7.05 -18.95 3.72
N LYS A 100 7.15 -17.86 4.47
CA LYS A 100 5.98 -17.17 5.01
C LYS A 100 5.14 -16.54 3.89
N ALA A 101 5.80 -15.89 2.94
CA ALA A 101 5.14 -15.26 1.80
C ALA A 101 4.42 -16.33 0.92
N ALA A 102 5.06 -17.48 0.69
CA ALA A 102 4.46 -18.60 -0.01
C ALA A 102 3.24 -19.17 0.74
N ARG A 103 3.35 -19.31 2.07
CA ARG A 103 2.22 -19.77 2.90
C ARG A 103 1.06 -18.77 2.87
N PHE A 104 1.36 -17.48 2.94
CA PHE A 104 0.35 -16.42 2.81
C PHE A 104 -0.35 -16.51 1.45
N PHE A 105 0.42 -16.64 0.37
CA PHE A 105 -0.12 -16.79 -0.99
C PHE A 105 -1.02 -18.02 -1.11
N GLN A 106 -0.60 -19.16 -0.55
CA GLN A 106 -1.41 -20.38 -0.52
C GLN A 106 -2.77 -20.13 0.16
N ILE A 107 -2.79 -19.44 1.31
CA ILE A 107 -4.04 -19.08 2.01
C ILE A 107 -4.95 -18.24 1.12
N MET A 108 -4.40 -17.29 0.36
CA MET A 108 -5.20 -16.49 -0.58
C MET A 108 -5.83 -17.38 -1.67
N GLN A 109 -5.04 -18.30 -2.25
CA GLN A 109 -5.52 -19.22 -3.29
C GLN A 109 -6.59 -20.20 -2.75
N GLU A 110 -6.39 -20.78 -1.57
CA GLU A 110 -7.34 -21.67 -0.91
C GLU A 110 -8.70 -21.00 -0.64
N ASN A 111 -8.72 -19.67 -0.48
CA ASN A 111 -9.93 -18.87 -0.25
C ASN A 111 -10.47 -18.18 -1.52
N GLY A 112 -9.92 -18.49 -2.70
CA GLY A 112 -10.35 -17.89 -3.97
C GLY A 112 -10.08 -16.38 -4.09
N ILE A 113 -9.14 -15.86 -3.28
CA ILE A 113 -8.77 -14.45 -3.29
C ILE A 113 -7.72 -14.21 -4.38
N ARG A 114 -8.02 -13.28 -5.30
CA ARG A 114 -7.11 -12.89 -6.38
C ARG A 114 -5.81 -12.33 -5.80
N SER A 115 -4.69 -13.00 -6.10
CA SER A 115 -3.40 -12.64 -5.51
C SER A 115 -2.23 -12.92 -6.43
N THR A 116 -1.13 -12.20 -6.19
CA THR A 116 0.13 -12.33 -6.92
C THR A 116 1.27 -12.39 -5.92
N LEU A 117 2.16 -13.37 -6.08
CA LEU A 117 3.41 -13.48 -5.33
C LEU A 117 4.56 -12.96 -6.19
N LEU A 118 5.27 -11.95 -5.71
CA LEU A 118 6.46 -11.40 -6.34
C LEU A 118 7.69 -11.71 -5.50
N HIS A 119 8.69 -12.32 -6.11
CA HIS A 119 9.98 -12.56 -5.48
C HIS A 119 10.93 -11.42 -5.78
N HIS A 120 11.51 -10.85 -4.74
CA HIS A 120 12.54 -9.82 -4.84
C HIS A 120 13.91 -10.48 -4.59
N GLU A 121 14.67 -10.65 -5.64
CA GLU A 121 16.06 -11.10 -5.54
C GLU A 121 16.91 -9.95 -5.04
N VAL A 122 17.76 -10.19 -4.10
CA VAL A 122 18.82 -9.34 -3.53
C VAL A 122 18.62 -7.82 -3.50
N PHE A 123 18.64 -7.26 -2.29
CA PHE A 123 18.52 -5.81 -2.02
C PHE A 123 19.60 -4.93 -2.66
N GLU A 124 20.71 -5.47 -3.13
CA GLU A 124 21.84 -4.68 -3.59
C GLU A 124 21.60 -3.89 -4.88
N GLU A 125 20.74 -4.37 -5.75
CA GLU A 125 20.42 -3.69 -7.00
C GLU A 125 19.17 -2.81 -6.96
N MET A 126 18.32 -2.99 -5.97
CA MET A 126 17.13 -2.15 -5.83
C MET A 126 17.54 -0.74 -5.38
N ARG A 127 17.53 0.16 -6.31
CA ARG A 127 17.79 1.60 -6.14
C ARG A 127 16.74 2.31 -5.26
N TRP A 128 16.38 1.70 -4.14
CA TRP A 128 15.51 2.29 -3.13
C TRP A 128 16.12 3.56 -2.49
N LYS A 129 17.40 3.81 -2.75
CA LYS A 129 18.08 5.07 -2.38
C LYS A 129 17.38 6.32 -2.91
N TRP A 130 16.43 6.14 -3.83
CA TRP A 130 15.75 7.25 -4.53
C TRP A 130 14.32 7.52 -4.08
N LEU A 131 13.71 6.64 -3.28
CA LEU A 131 12.37 6.86 -2.79
C LEU A 131 12.41 7.72 -1.53
N GLY A 132 12.66 9.00 -1.72
CA GLY A 132 12.38 10.06 -0.76
C GLY A 132 13.10 9.98 0.59
N GLY A 133 13.17 11.05 1.30
CA GLY A 133 13.61 11.09 2.69
C GLY A 133 15.07 11.46 2.92
N GLN A 134 15.87 11.57 1.89
CA GLN A 134 17.13 12.28 2.05
C GLN A 134 16.82 13.78 2.11
N LYS A 135 17.39 14.47 3.08
CA LYS A 135 17.43 15.95 3.10
C LYS A 135 18.26 16.40 1.89
N GLN A 136 17.66 16.34 0.72
CA GLN A 136 18.32 16.81 -0.49
C GLN A 136 18.19 18.32 -0.54
N LYS A 137 19.26 18.94 -0.98
CA LYS A 137 19.24 20.35 -1.38
C LYS A 137 18.13 20.52 -2.42
N LEU A 138 17.28 21.52 -2.24
CA LEU A 138 16.23 21.83 -3.22
C LEU A 138 16.88 21.99 -4.60
N LEU A 139 16.33 21.29 -5.57
CA LEU A 139 16.77 21.40 -6.96
C LEU A 139 16.23 22.70 -7.57
N GLU A 140 16.96 23.23 -8.51
CA GLU A 140 16.46 24.31 -9.35
C GLU A 140 15.13 23.95 -10.03
N PRO A 141 14.18 24.88 -10.20
CA PRO A 141 12.85 24.60 -10.73
C PRO A 141 12.83 23.81 -12.04
N ARG A 142 13.71 24.14 -12.98
CA ARG A 142 13.82 23.42 -14.26
C ARG A 142 14.26 21.98 -14.08
N THR A 143 15.22 21.74 -13.19
CA THR A 143 15.71 20.39 -12.86
C THR A 143 14.62 19.60 -12.13
N SER A 144 13.90 20.22 -11.19
CA SER A 144 12.77 19.62 -10.50
C SER A 144 11.67 19.20 -11.47
N GLN A 145 11.34 20.03 -12.45
CA GLN A 145 10.35 19.74 -13.48
C GLN A 145 10.79 18.55 -14.36
N ALA A 146 12.05 18.52 -14.76
CA ALA A 146 12.59 17.41 -15.57
C ALA A 146 12.55 16.10 -14.78
N VAL A 147 12.97 16.08 -13.51
CA VAL A 147 12.93 14.90 -12.65
C VAL A 147 11.48 14.43 -12.47
N TYR A 148 10.54 15.33 -12.21
CA TYR A 148 9.12 15.00 -12.04
C TYR A 148 8.53 14.40 -13.34
N THR A 149 8.88 14.98 -14.49
CA THR A 149 8.38 14.51 -15.80
C THR A 149 8.75 13.06 -16.09
N HIS A 150 9.93 12.62 -15.63
CA HIS A 150 10.44 11.25 -15.83
C HIS A 150 10.23 10.34 -14.61
N CYS A 151 9.53 10.81 -13.59
CA CYS A 151 9.31 10.03 -12.39
C CYS A 151 8.34 8.87 -12.64
N ALA A 152 8.75 7.64 -12.30
CA ALA A 152 7.90 6.45 -12.40
C ALA A 152 6.68 6.51 -11.46
N LEU A 153 6.75 7.32 -10.40
CA LEU A 153 5.66 7.55 -9.44
C LEU A 153 4.83 8.81 -9.76
N LYS A 154 5.03 9.39 -10.94
CA LYS A 154 4.23 10.53 -11.39
C LYS A 154 2.75 10.14 -11.42
N GLY A 155 1.93 10.89 -10.71
CA GLY A 155 0.49 10.60 -10.57
C GLY A 155 0.15 9.67 -9.39
N CYS A 156 1.15 9.25 -8.60
CA CYS A 156 0.87 8.61 -7.32
C CYS A 156 0.61 9.68 -6.26
N TYR A 157 -0.51 9.53 -5.57
CA TYR A 157 -0.91 10.41 -4.46
C TYR A 157 -1.00 9.61 -3.18
N THR A 158 -0.76 10.25 -2.06
CA THR A 158 -0.90 9.63 -0.73
C THR A 158 -1.94 10.38 0.07
N LEU A 159 -2.87 9.64 0.66
CA LEU A 159 -3.79 10.14 1.67
C LEU A 159 -3.32 9.62 3.04
N ALA A 160 -2.91 10.52 3.90
CA ALA A 160 -2.49 10.21 5.26
C ALA A 160 -2.66 11.45 6.15
N ASP A 161 -3.10 11.26 7.39
CA ASP A 161 -3.27 12.33 8.38
C ASP A 161 -4.17 13.49 7.92
N GLY A 162 -5.20 13.19 7.11
CA GLY A 162 -6.07 14.22 6.53
C GLY A 162 -5.42 15.03 5.41
N GLU A 163 -4.19 14.71 5.04
CA GLU A 163 -3.46 15.37 3.96
C GLU A 163 -3.45 14.52 2.70
N PHE A 164 -3.68 15.16 1.56
CA PHE A 164 -3.55 14.58 0.25
C PHE A 164 -2.31 15.15 -0.43
N THR A 165 -1.31 14.33 -0.62
CA THR A 165 0.01 14.76 -1.09
C THR A 165 0.41 14.07 -2.37
N VAL A 166 1.17 14.77 -3.20
CA VAL A 166 1.86 14.21 -4.36
C VAL A 166 3.08 13.46 -3.85
N CYS A 167 3.30 12.26 -4.35
CA CYS A 167 4.37 11.37 -3.96
C CYS A 167 4.13 10.64 -2.61
N PRO A 168 4.51 9.37 -2.50
CA PRO A 168 4.50 8.64 -1.23
C PRO A 168 5.40 9.34 -0.20
N ARG A 169 4.90 9.50 1.00
CA ARG A 169 5.66 9.95 2.17
C ARG A 169 6.19 8.78 2.97
#